data_fd7f870ec3baab16c6f0315377630a24
#
_entry.id   fd7f870ec3baab16c6f0315377630a24
#
_cell.length_a   1.000
_cell.length_b   1.000
_cell.length_c   1.000
_cell.angle_alpha   90.00
_cell.angle_beta   90.00
_cell.angle_gamma   90.00
#
_symmetry.space_group_name_H-M   'P 1'
#
loop_
_entity.id
_entity.type
_entity.pdbx_description
1 polymer ?
#
loop_
_entity_poly.entity_id
_entity_poly.type
_entity_poly.pdbx_seq_one_letter_code
_entity_poly.pdbx_strand_id
1 'polypeptide(L)'
;EKLEQILDLVSEYVNEKDDSWKAGEDWVSYSGPQFDDKEYRAAIEVLLSGWLIFGEKSREFEKKFSSHLGKSHGSLTNSGSSANLLAVSALRSKNGFNLPEGSKIITPVVCFPTTINPIIQNGFEPVFVDVTLPDLNLDLDQVESILESDPDIRGIMFAHVLGNPPDMDRLMSLIEKHELIFVEDACDALGSFYDGKKLGSFGDISTCSFFPAHHMTMGEGGFVATSNVRIDKAITSIRDWGRACYCNTAKPGNVTGGTACGDRFKNWLTGMPEAVYDHRYVFDEIGYNLKPLDLQAAMGLQQLDKLPDFDSARRRNFARLHD
;
A
#
# COMPACT_ATOMS: atom_id res chain seq x y z
N GLU A 1 -14.28 28.13 16.49
CA GLU A 1 -13.58 29.40 16.77
C GLU A 1 -12.18 29.14 17.37
N LYS A 2 -12.01 28.51 18.57
CA LYS A 2 -10.67 28.26 19.15
C LYS A 2 -9.82 27.30 18.32
N LEU A 3 -10.38 26.24 17.78
CA LEU A 3 -9.66 25.32 16.93
C LEU A 3 -9.10 26.04 15.69
N GLU A 4 -9.92 26.85 15.05
CA GLU A 4 -9.48 27.60 13.85
C GLU A 4 -8.35 28.58 14.20
N GLN A 5 -8.43 29.26 15.34
CA GLN A 5 -7.34 30.14 15.80
C GLN A 5 -6.01 29.37 16.01
N ILE A 6 -6.08 28.13 16.53
CA ILE A 6 -4.89 27.27 16.68
C ILE A 6 -4.33 26.92 15.30
N LEU A 7 -5.20 26.51 14.36
CA LEU A 7 -4.79 26.15 13.01
C LEU A 7 -4.22 27.34 12.23
N ASP A 8 -4.77 28.54 12.43
CA ASP A 8 -4.24 29.76 11.81
C ASP A 8 -2.86 30.09 12.34
N LEU A 9 -2.61 29.97 13.65
CA LEU A 9 -1.26 30.12 14.23
C LEU A 9 -0.29 29.06 13.70
N VAL A 10 -0.74 27.86 13.41
CA VAL A 10 0.10 26.83 12.75
C VAL A 10 0.48 27.28 11.34
N SER A 11 -0.48 27.80 10.56
CA SER A 11 -0.21 28.31 9.23
C SER A 11 0.78 29.50 9.27
N GLU A 12 0.58 30.45 10.18
CA GLU A 12 1.50 31.57 10.39
C GLU A 12 2.93 31.05 10.67
N TYR A 13 3.08 30.16 11.67
CA TYR A 13 4.38 29.62 12.05
C TYR A 13 5.07 28.86 10.92
N VAL A 14 4.32 28.05 10.14
CA VAL A 14 4.90 27.30 9.02
C VAL A 14 5.33 28.23 7.89
N ASN A 15 4.51 29.25 7.57
CA ASN A 15 4.78 30.19 6.49
C ASN A 15 5.87 31.24 6.84
N GLU A 16 6.16 31.46 8.13
CA GLU A 16 7.26 32.32 8.58
C GLU A 16 8.64 31.66 8.44
N LYS A 17 8.71 30.33 8.25
CA LYS A 17 9.98 29.64 8.05
C LYS A 17 10.58 30.05 6.71
N ASP A 18 11.79 30.63 6.76
CA ASP A 18 12.60 30.87 5.56
C ASP A 18 13.28 29.53 5.16
N ASP A 19 12.58 28.74 4.37
CA ASP A 19 13.11 27.50 3.79
C ASP A 19 13.70 27.73 2.38
N SER A 20 14.05 28.98 2.02
CA SER A 20 14.63 29.32 0.74
C SER A 20 16.03 28.70 0.59
N TRP A 21 16.11 27.67 -0.28
CA TRP A 21 17.37 27.00 -0.60
C TRP A 21 18.30 27.98 -1.38
N LYS A 22 19.56 28.08 -0.95
CA LYS A 22 20.57 28.96 -1.55
C LYS A 22 21.63 28.15 -2.27
N ALA A 23 21.77 28.40 -3.58
CA ALA A 23 22.77 27.77 -4.41
C ALA A 23 24.21 28.07 -3.91
N GLY A 24 24.99 27.00 -3.69
CA GLY A 24 26.38 27.10 -3.22
C GLY A 24 26.55 27.21 -1.70
N GLU A 25 25.46 27.42 -0.94
CA GLU A 25 25.47 27.47 0.52
C GLU A 25 24.79 26.26 1.14
N ASP A 26 23.59 25.90 0.63
CA ASP A 26 22.76 24.84 1.21
C ASP A 26 22.95 23.48 0.54
N TRP A 27 22.83 22.44 1.35
CA TRP A 27 22.90 21.07 0.88
C TRP A 27 21.67 20.71 0.04
N VAL A 28 21.87 20.00 -1.06
CA VAL A 28 20.79 19.42 -1.86
C VAL A 28 20.41 18.07 -1.27
N SER A 29 19.28 18.00 -0.58
CA SER A 29 18.73 16.70 -0.11
C SER A 29 18.25 15.86 -1.27
N TYR A 30 18.59 14.56 -1.26
CA TYR A 30 18.10 13.64 -2.29
C TYR A 30 16.61 13.32 -2.14
N SER A 31 16.06 13.47 -0.95
CA SER A 31 14.65 13.24 -0.62
C SER A 31 14.21 14.06 0.58
N GLY A 32 12.91 14.13 0.80
CA GLY A 32 12.30 14.78 1.95
C GLY A 32 10.84 15.14 1.70
N PRO A 33 10.07 15.38 2.76
CA PRO A 33 8.68 15.78 2.61
C PRO A 33 8.57 17.18 2.00
N GLN A 34 7.64 17.35 1.08
CA GLN A 34 7.21 18.66 0.57
C GLN A 34 5.89 19.02 1.24
N PHE A 35 5.98 19.51 2.47
CA PHE A 35 4.85 19.95 3.28
C PHE A 35 4.72 21.47 3.24
N ASP A 36 3.47 21.93 3.21
CA ASP A 36 3.09 23.29 3.57
C ASP A 36 2.23 23.26 4.85
N ASP A 37 1.52 24.33 5.15
CA ASP A 37 0.66 24.40 6.33
C ASP A 37 -0.51 23.41 6.32
N LYS A 38 -0.93 22.90 5.16
CA LYS A 38 -2.09 22.02 5.02
C LYS A 38 -1.88 20.67 5.71
N GLU A 39 -0.72 20.02 5.54
CA GLU A 39 -0.40 18.77 6.20
C GLU A 39 -0.37 18.92 7.71
N TYR A 40 0.25 20.01 8.20
CA TYR A 40 0.32 20.29 9.64
C TYR A 40 -1.06 20.58 10.23
N ARG A 41 -1.87 21.42 9.59
CA ARG A 41 -3.26 21.69 10.01
C ARG A 41 -4.07 20.41 10.08
N ALA A 42 -4.05 19.60 9.02
CA ALA A 42 -4.79 18.35 8.96
C ALA A 42 -4.39 17.36 10.06
N ALA A 43 -3.09 17.23 10.35
CA ALA A 43 -2.59 16.38 11.41
C ALA A 43 -3.00 16.88 12.81
N ILE A 44 -2.90 18.19 13.05
CA ILE A 44 -3.25 18.82 14.34
C ILE A 44 -4.76 18.74 14.59
N GLU A 45 -5.58 18.94 13.56
CA GLU A 45 -7.03 18.78 13.65
C GLU A 45 -7.41 17.38 14.14
N VAL A 46 -6.82 16.33 13.54
CA VAL A 46 -7.02 14.95 13.98
C VAL A 46 -6.50 14.72 15.40
N LEU A 47 -5.31 15.23 15.73
CA LEU A 47 -4.72 15.12 17.06
C LEU A 47 -5.64 15.72 18.14
N LEU A 48 -6.18 16.91 17.88
CA LEU A 48 -7.07 17.62 18.81
C LEU A 48 -8.47 17.01 18.88
N SER A 49 -8.88 16.22 17.88
CA SER A 49 -10.14 15.45 17.96
C SER A 49 -10.10 14.35 19.02
N GLY A 50 -8.89 13.94 19.44
CA GLY A 50 -8.67 12.81 20.36
C GLY A 50 -8.85 11.44 19.73
N TRP A 51 -9.18 11.35 18.45
CA TRP A 51 -9.31 10.09 17.73
C TRP A 51 -8.04 9.79 16.91
N LEU A 52 -7.14 8.99 17.45
CA LEU A 52 -5.80 8.79 16.88
C LEU A 52 -5.66 7.51 16.05
N ILE A 53 -6.48 6.50 16.32
CA ILE A 53 -6.42 5.22 15.59
C ILE A 53 -7.15 5.35 14.25
N PHE A 54 -7.06 4.30 13.43
CA PHE A 54 -7.74 4.21 12.14
C PHE A 54 -9.16 4.79 12.18
N GLY A 55 -9.42 5.86 11.44
CA GLY A 55 -10.63 6.68 11.55
C GLY A 55 -11.25 7.09 10.22
N GLU A 56 -11.82 8.29 10.20
CA GLU A 56 -12.50 8.85 9.04
C GLU A 56 -11.54 9.22 7.92
N LYS A 57 -10.42 9.85 8.26
CA LYS A 57 -9.39 10.26 7.29
C LYS A 57 -8.74 9.03 6.62
N SER A 58 -8.50 7.97 7.38
CA SER A 58 -8.00 6.71 6.84
C SER A 58 -8.95 6.11 5.81
N ARG A 59 -10.26 6.09 6.08
CA ARG A 59 -11.25 5.58 5.10
C ARG A 59 -11.38 6.45 3.87
N GLU A 60 -11.35 7.77 4.07
CA GLU A 60 -11.36 8.72 2.96
C GLU A 60 -10.16 8.51 2.05
N PHE A 61 -8.97 8.36 2.65
CA PHE A 61 -7.74 8.07 1.93
C PHE A 61 -7.83 6.75 1.18
N GLU A 62 -8.25 5.66 1.84
CA GLU A 62 -8.41 4.34 1.21
C GLU A 62 -9.26 4.43 -0.06
N LYS A 63 -10.39 5.13 0.00
CA LYS A 63 -11.29 5.31 -1.15
C LYS A 63 -10.64 6.13 -2.27
N LYS A 64 -10.02 7.27 -1.93
CA LYS A 64 -9.42 8.17 -2.93
C LYS A 64 -8.20 7.54 -3.59
N PHE A 65 -7.34 6.90 -2.81
CA PHE A 65 -6.10 6.33 -3.31
C PHE A 65 -6.34 5.04 -4.12
N SER A 66 -7.29 4.18 -3.72
CA SER A 66 -7.72 3.05 -4.55
C SER A 66 -8.19 3.51 -5.92
N SER A 67 -9.05 4.52 -5.96
CA SER A 67 -9.51 5.10 -7.22
C SER A 67 -8.38 5.73 -8.03
N HIS A 68 -7.40 6.37 -7.37
CA HIS A 68 -6.22 6.93 -8.02
C HIS A 68 -5.38 5.85 -8.73
N LEU A 69 -5.22 4.68 -8.11
CA LEU A 69 -4.53 3.53 -8.70
C LEU A 69 -5.37 2.76 -9.73
N GLY A 70 -6.66 3.08 -9.89
CA GLY A 70 -7.57 2.31 -10.75
C GLY A 70 -7.98 0.97 -10.17
N LYS A 71 -7.92 0.80 -8.84
CA LYS A 71 -8.37 -0.38 -8.10
C LYS A 71 -9.70 -0.11 -7.40
N SER A 72 -10.49 -1.17 -7.17
CA SER A 72 -11.81 -1.03 -6.53
C SER A 72 -11.74 -0.99 -5.01
N HIS A 73 -10.69 -1.56 -4.42
CA HIS A 73 -10.50 -1.71 -2.98
C HIS A 73 -9.06 -1.42 -2.59
N GLY A 74 -8.86 -1.05 -1.33
CA GLY A 74 -7.53 -0.92 -0.77
C GLY A 74 -7.54 -0.67 0.72
N SER A 75 -6.44 -1.05 1.34
CA SER A 75 -6.20 -0.98 2.78
C SER A 75 -4.94 -0.19 3.08
N LEU A 76 -5.08 0.86 3.86
CA LEU A 76 -3.97 1.66 4.36
C LEU A 76 -3.21 0.89 5.45
N THR A 77 -1.88 0.98 5.43
CA THR A 77 -0.98 0.34 6.39
C THR A 77 0.00 1.35 6.99
N ASN A 78 0.72 0.94 8.04
CA ASN A 78 1.70 1.79 8.72
C ASN A 78 3.04 1.92 7.97
N SER A 79 3.28 1.14 6.91
CA SER A 79 4.46 1.26 6.04
C SER A 79 4.28 0.48 4.73
N GLY A 80 5.09 0.79 3.71
CA GLY A 80 5.16 -0.01 2.47
C GLY A 80 5.61 -1.44 2.73
N SER A 81 6.53 -1.65 3.67
CA SER A 81 6.97 -3.00 4.09
C SER A 81 5.81 -3.82 4.66
N SER A 82 4.96 -3.20 5.46
CA SER A 82 3.73 -3.83 5.97
C SER A 82 2.73 -4.09 4.86
N ALA A 83 2.66 -3.24 3.84
CA ALA A 83 1.83 -3.45 2.66
C ALA A 83 2.27 -4.72 1.90
N ASN A 84 3.58 -4.87 1.65
CA ASN A 84 4.13 -6.07 1.04
C ASN A 84 3.86 -7.33 1.87
N LEU A 85 4.03 -7.25 3.20
CA LEU A 85 3.73 -8.36 4.10
C LEU A 85 2.26 -8.77 4.00
N LEU A 86 1.32 -7.82 4.02
CA LEU A 86 -0.12 -8.11 3.89
C LEU A 86 -0.47 -8.68 2.52
N ALA A 87 0.12 -8.16 1.43
CA ALA A 87 -0.10 -8.66 0.09
C ALA A 87 0.25 -10.15 -0.02
N VAL A 88 1.45 -10.52 0.46
CA VAL A 88 1.90 -11.92 0.44
C VAL A 88 1.13 -12.79 1.44
N SER A 89 0.77 -12.26 2.62
CA SER A 89 -0.06 -13.00 3.58
C SER A 89 -1.45 -13.32 3.01
N ALA A 90 -1.99 -12.45 2.14
CA ALA A 90 -3.25 -12.74 1.43
C ALA A 90 -3.12 -13.88 0.42
N LEU A 91 -1.92 -14.17 -0.10
CA LEU A 91 -1.68 -15.36 -0.94
C LEU A 91 -1.84 -16.65 -0.11
N ARG A 92 -1.37 -16.64 1.14
CA ARG A 92 -1.44 -17.76 2.06
C ARG A 92 -2.84 -17.96 2.68
N SER A 93 -3.58 -16.87 2.89
CA SER A 93 -4.86 -16.87 3.56
C SER A 93 -5.88 -17.79 2.90
N LYS A 94 -6.57 -18.60 3.72
CA LYS A 94 -7.72 -19.45 3.27
C LYS A 94 -8.87 -18.60 2.69
N ASN A 95 -8.98 -17.37 3.12
CA ASN A 95 -9.95 -16.39 2.63
C ASN A 95 -9.42 -15.59 1.44
N GLY A 96 -8.12 -15.68 1.15
CA GLY A 96 -7.44 -15.10 0.01
C GLY A 96 -7.26 -16.09 -1.14
N PHE A 97 -6.02 -16.23 -1.64
CA PHE A 97 -5.69 -17.16 -2.72
C PHE A 97 -5.54 -18.61 -2.25
N ASN A 98 -5.30 -18.83 -0.96
CA ASN A 98 -5.14 -20.14 -0.32
C ASN A 98 -3.99 -20.98 -0.92
N LEU A 99 -2.89 -20.32 -1.27
CA LEU A 99 -1.72 -21.06 -1.74
C LEU A 99 -1.12 -21.92 -0.63
N PRO A 100 -0.72 -23.17 -0.94
CA PRO A 100 -0.07 -24.03 0.03
C PRO A 100 1.32 -23.53 0.41
N GLU A 101 1.80 -23.93 1.58
CA GLU A 101 3.19 -23.73 2.00
C GLU A 101 4.16 -24.38 1.01
N GLY A 102 5.30 -23.73 0.77
CA GLY A 102 6.25 -24.17 -0.23
C GLY A 102 5.89 -23.80 -1.67
N SER A 103 4.77 -23.10 -1.91
CA SER A 103 4.49 -22.55 -3.24
C SER A 103 5.61 -21.63 -3.69
N LYS A 104 5.99 -21.71 -4.97
CA LYS A 104 7.11 -20.97 -5.54
C LYS A 104 6.65 -19.64 -6.13
N ILE A 105 7.37 -18.57 -5.79
CA ILE A 105 7.10 -17.20 -6.26
C ILE A 105 8.36 -16.65 -6.94
N ILE A 106 8.27 -16.30 -8.21
CA ILE A 106 9.37 -15.63 -8.93
C ILE A 106 9.55 -14.21 -8.39
N THR A 107 10.81 -13.83 -8.17
CA THR A 107 11.20 -12.49 -7.72
C THR A 107 12.62 -12.15 -8.21
N PRO A 108 12.95 -10.89 -8.53
CA PRO A 108 14.30 -10.54 -8.94
C PRO A 108 15.27 -10.53 -7.76
N VAL A 109 16.56 -10.74 -8.03
CA VAL A 109 17.63 -10.60 -7.02
C VAL A 109 17.89 -9.13 -6.66
N VAL A 110 17.59 -8.21 -7.55
CA VAL A 110 17.73 -6.75 -7.34
C VAL A 110 16.40 -6.17 -6.96
N CYS A 111 16.20 -5.97 -5.67
CA CYS A 111 15.01 -5.32 -5.12
C CYS A 111 15.24 -4.88 -3.67
N PHE A 112 14.27 -4.18 -3.10
CA PHE A 112 14.30 -3.87 -1.68
C PHE A 112 13.98 -5.13 -0.85
N PRO A 113 14.63 -5.34 0.31
CA PRO A 113 14.46 -6.57 1.11
C PRO A 113 13.01 -6.91 1.43
N THR A 114 12.15 -5.91 1.63
CA THR A 114 10.75 -6.14 2.00
C THR A 114 9.84 -6.51 0.81
N THR A 115 10.37 -6.57 -0.41
CA THR A 115 9.73 -7.25 -1.55
C THR A 115 9.92 -8.77 -1.44
N ILE A 116 11.09 -9.25 -0.97
CA ILE A 116 11.42 -10.68 -0.85
C ILE A 116 11.00 -11.26 0.51
N ASN A 117 11.31 -10.57 1.61
CA ASN A 117 11.14 -11.11 2.95
C ASN A 117 9.73 -11.69 3.22
N PRO A 118 8.62 -11.05 2.78
CA PRO A 118 7.28 -11.58 2.98
C PRO A 118 7.05 -12.95 2.34
N ILE A 119 7.72 -13.25 1.22
CA ILE A 119 7.65 -14.57 0.54
C ILE A 119 8.12 -15.64 1.53
N ILE A 120 9.31 -15.44 2.12
CA ILE A 120 9.92 -16.37 3.09
C ILE A 120 9.09 -16.41 4.39
N GLN A 121 8.66 -15.25 4.89
CA GLN A 121 7.90 -15.15 6.14
C GLN A 121 6.56 -15.89 6.09
N ASN A 122 5.97 -16.03 4.90
CA ASN A 122 4.72 -16.76 4.69
C ASN A 122 4.94 -18.24 4.30
N GLY A 123 6.19 -18.73 4.36
CA GLY A 123 6.52 -20.11 4.05
C GLY A 123 6.51 -20.44 2.56
N PHE A 124 6.62 -19.44 1.71
CA PHE A 124 6.79 -19.62 0.27
C PHE A 124 8.26 -19.70 -0.12
N GLU A 125 8.55 -20.28 -1.26
CA GLU A 125 9.90 -20.41 -1.82
C GLU A 125 10.14 -19.30 -2.87
N PRO A 126 11.10 -18.38 -2.65
CA PRO A 126 11.48 -17.41 -3.67
C PRO A 126 12.29 -18.10 -4.78
N VAL A 127 11.88 -17.92 -6.02
CA VAL A 127 12.62 -18.35 -7.20
C VAL A 127 13.23 -17.11 -7.83
N PHE A 128 14.56 -17.00 -7.70
CA PHE A 128 15.27 -15.81 -8.13
C PHE A 128 15.53 -15.79 -9.63
N VAL A 129 15.35 -14.62 -10.22
CA VAL A 129 15.77 -14.29 -11.58
C VAL A 129 16.67 -13.05 -11.54
N ASP A 130 17.49 -12.90 -12.56
CA ASP A 130 18.34 -11.71 -12.70
C ASP A 130 17.52 -10.53 -13.26
N VAL A 131 18.18 -9.40 -13.39
CA VAL A 131 17.64 -8.20 -14.03
C VAL A 131 18.44 -7.87 -15.30
N THR A 132 17.76 -7.25 -16.24
CA THR A 132 18.40 -6.74 -17.46
C THR A 132 19.09 -5.40 -17.22
N LEU A 133 20.17 -5.11 -17.94
CA LEU A 133 20.86 -3.83 -17.92
C LEU A 133 20.61 -3.09 -19.24
N PRO A 134 20.48 -1.76 -19.23
CA PRO A 134 20.69 -0.83 -18.10
C PRO A 134 19.44 -0.54 -17.27
N ASP A 135 18.30 -1.10 -17.57
CA ASP A 135 16.97 -0.73 -17.08
C ASP A 135 16.59 -1.38 -15.72
N LEU A 136 17.41 -2.34 -15.24
CA LEU A 136 17.23 -3.04 -13.96
C LEU A 136 15.86 -3.75 -13.82
N ASN A 137 15.25 -4.10 -14.94
CA ASN A 137 13.98 -4.81 -14.98
C ASN A 137 14.15 -6.32 -14.89
N LEU A 138 13.08 -6.99 -14.48
CA LEU A 138 12.98 -8.45 -14.44
C LEU A 138 13.37 -9.05 -15.80
N ASP A 139 14.34 -9.98 -15.82
CA ASP A 139 14.74 -10.71 -17.05
C ASP A 139 13.61 -11.67 -17.47
N LEU A 140 12.80 -11.23 -18.43
CA LEU A 140 11.65 -11.99 -18.90
C LEU A 140 12.03 -13.25 -19.69
N ASP A 141 13.25 -13.35 -20.21
CA ASP A 141 13.72 -14.57 -20.87
C ASP A 141 13.99 -15.66 -19.82
N GLN A 142 14.58 -15.30 -18.67
CA GLN A 142 14.73 -16.20 -17.54
C GLN A 142 13.38 -16.59 -16.94
N VAL A 143 12.46 -15.62 -16.78
CA VAL A 143 11.09 -15.90 -16.29
C VAL A 143 10.41 -16.95 -17.18
N GLU A 144 10.42 -16.77 -18.50
CA GLU A 144 9.77 -17.69 -19.45
C GLU A 144 10.41 -19.09 -19.39
N SER A 145 11.74 -19.17 -19.37
CA SER A 145 12.47 -20.44 -19.24
C SER A 145 12.13 -21.19 -17.95
N ILE A 146 12.00 -20.49 -16.82
CA ILE A 146 11.61 -21.09 -15.54
C ILE A 146 10.18 -21.59 -15.61
N LEU A 147 9.24 -20.79 -16.14
CA LEU A 147 7.84 -21.17 -16.26
C LEU A 147 7.62 -22.41 -17.17
N GLU A 148 8.46 -22.58 -18.20
CA GLU A 148 8.43 -23.76 -19.07
C GLU A 148 8.98 -25.03 -18.40
N SER A 149 9.93 -24.87 -17.47
CA SER A 149 10.61 -25.98 -16.81
C SER A 149 10.04 -26.35 -15.44
N ASP A 150 9.37 -25.42 -14.75
CA ASP A 150 8.85 -25.62 -13.40
C ASP A 150 7.33 -25.30 -13.31
N PRO A 151 6.47 -26.31 -13.36
CA PRO A 151 5.03 -26.12 -13.28
C PRO A 151 4.53 -25.80 -11.87
N ASP A 152 5.41 -25.76 -10.86
CA ASP A 152 5.05 -25.46 -9.47
C ASP A 152 5.10 -23.97 -9.13
N ILE A 153 5.50 -23.13 -10.08
CA ILE A 153 5.42 -21.67 -9.93
C ILE A 153 3.95 -21.25 -9.79
N ARG A 154 3.66 -20.41 -8.79
CA ARG A 154 2.30 -19.94 -8.50
C ARG A 154 2.13 -18.43 -8.61
N GLY A 155 3.22 -17.68 -8.65
CA GLY A 155 3.11 -16.24 -8.75
C GLY A 155 4.43 -15.54 -9.07
N ILE A 156 4.30 -14.26 -9.30
CA ILE A 156 5.42 -13.34 -9.52
C ILE A 156 5.23 -12.15 -8.56
N MET A 157 6.30 -11.74 -7.89
CA MET A 157 6.35 -10.52 -7.10
C MET A 157 7.63 -9.75 -7.39
N PHE A 158 7.51 -8.51 -7.80
CA PHE A 158 8.66 -7.63 -8.01
C PHE A 158 8.29 -6.16 -7.82
N ALA A 159 9.32 -5.34 -7.55
CA ALA A 159 9.20 -3.90 -7.51
C ALA A 159 9.59 -3.30 -8.86
N HIS A 160 8.83 -2.30 -9.31
CA HIS A 160 9.23 -1.44 -10.43
C HIS A 160 10.35 -0.50 -9.97
N VAL A 161 11.59 -0.99 -10.02
CA VAL A 161 12.77 -0.27 -9.50
C VAL A 161 12.91 1.07 -10.21
N LEU A 162 13.06 2.16 -9.43
CA LEU A 162 13.13 3.53 -9.92
C LEU A 162 11.90 3.97 -10.76
N GLY A 163 10.78 3.27 -10.62
CA GLY A 163 9.55 3.55 -11.36
C GLY A 163 9.57 3.11 -12.83
N ASN A 164 10.52 2.24 -13.19
CA ASN A 164 10.69 1.75 -14.56
C ASN A 164 10.05 0.37 -14.71
N PRO A 165 9.06 0.16 -15.62
CA PRO A 165 8.43 -1.13 -15.85
C PRO A 165 9.23 -1.99 -16.84
N PRO A 166 9.15 -3.34 -16.75
CA PRO A 166 9.54 -4.23 -17.82
C PRO A 166 8.58 -4.11 -19.02
N ASP A 167 8.78 -4.93 -20.05
CA ASP A 167 7.76 -5.16 -21.07
C ASP A 167 6.50 -5.79 -20.42
N MET A 168 5.56 -4.92 -20.05
CA MET A 168 4.34 -5.33 -19.32
C MET A 168 3.41 -6.17 -20.20
N ASP A 169 3.40 -5.97 -21.52
CA ASP A 169 2.56 -6.77 -22.43
C ASP A 169 3.04 -8.22 -22.44
N ARG A 170 4.35 -8.42 -22.56
CA ARG A 170 4.96 -9.76 -22.48
C ARG A 170 4.76 -10.38 -21.10
N LEU A 171 4.99 -9.63 -20.02
CA LEU A 171 4.81 -10.11 -18.67
C LEU A 171 3.36 -10.55 -18.41
N MET A 172 2.39 -9.73 -18.78
CA MET A 172 0.97 -10.04 -18.56
C MET A 172 0.53 -11.26 -19.40
N SER A 173 1.10 -11.43 -20.62
CA SER A 173 0.86 -12.62 -21.42
C SER A 173 1.40 -13.90 -20.77
N LEU A 174 2.58 -13.83 -20.11
CA LEU A 174 3.14 -14.96 -19.36
C LEU A 174 2.29 -15.26 -18.11
N ILE A 175 1.84 -14.24 -17.38
CA ILE A 175 0.96 -14.38 -16.22
C ILE A 175 -0.34 -15.07 -16.59
N GLU A 176 -1.00 -14.65 -17.68
CA GLU A 176 -2.23 -15.26 -18.17
C GLU A 176 -2.02 -16.70 -18.64
N LYS A 177 -0.98 -16.93 -19.47
CA LYS A 177 -0.65 -18.27 -20.02
C LYS A 177 -0.41 -19.32 -18.92
N HIS A 178 0.22 -18.93 -17.82
CA HIS A 178 0.61 -19.82 -16.73
C HIS A 178 -0.28 -19.69 -15.50
N GLU A 179 -1.37 -18.92 -15.56
CA GLU A 179 -2.35 -18.71 -14.48
C GLU A 179 -1.68 -18.24 -13.16
N LEU A 180 -0.72 -17.31 -13.25
CA LEU A 180 0.06 -16.84 -12.13
C LEU A 180 -0.64 -15.71 -11.36
N ILE A 181 -0.40 -15.65 -10.06
CA ILE A 181 -0.79 -14.48 -9.25
C ILE A 181 0.32 -13.43 -9.36
N PHE A 182 -0.07 -12.19 -9.64
CA PHE A 182 0.85 -11.07 -9.73
C PHE A 182 0.71 -10.11 -8.55
N VAL A 183 1.76 -10.01 -7.74
CA VAL A 183 1.92 -8.98 -6.70
C VAL A 183 2.84 -7.90 -7.23
N GLU A 184 2.28 -6.73 -7.48
CA GLU A 184 2.95 -5.57 -8.08
C GLU A 184 3.41 -4.60 -6.98
N ASP A 185 4.70 -4.57 -6.67
CA ASP A 185 5.27 -3.59 -5.75
C ASP A 185 5.53 -2.27 -6.49
N ALA A 186 4.65 -1.31 -6.29
CA ALA A 186 4.70 0.01 -6.92
C ALA A 186 5.20 1.11 -5.96
N CYS A 187 5.96 0.76 -4.92
CA CYS A 187 6.49 1.73 -3.96
C CYS A 187 7.32 2.83 -4.63
N ASP A 188 8.09 2.48 -5.67
CA ASP A 188 8.93 3.41 -6.43
C ASP A 188 8.27 3.90 -7.74
N ALA A 189 7.00 3.54 -8.00
CA ALA A 189 6.40 3.71 -9.32
C ALA A 189 5.14 4.58 -9.35
N LEU A 190 4.79 5.25 -8.25
CA LEU A 190 3.62 6.13 -8.21
C LEU A 190 3.81 7.29 -9.20
N GLY A 191 2.90 7.42 -10.17
CA GLY A 191 2.99 8.39 -11.26
C GLY A 191 3.70 7.86 -12.51
N SER A 192 4.19 6.63 -12.52
CA SER A 192 4.71 5.96 -13.72
C SER A 192 3.58 5.26 -14.50
N PHE A 193 3.79 5.14 -15.81
CA PHE A 193 2.82 4.57 -16.76
C PHE A 193 3.51 3.62 -17.74
N TYR A 194 2.79 2.60 -18.15
CA TYR A 194 3.12 1.76 -19.29
C TYR A 194 1.93 1.80 -20.27
N ASP A 195 2.17 2.25 -21.48
CA ASP A 195 1.15 2.44 -22.53
C ASP A 195 -0.16 3.10 -22.02
N GLY A 196 0.00 4.20 -21.29
CA GLY A 196 -1.12 4.99 -20.75
C GLY A 196 -1.82 4.39 -19.52
N LYS A 197 -1.44 3.19 -19.07
CA LYS A 197 -1.95 2.54 -17.88
C LYS A 197 -0.99 2.73 -16.70
N LYS A 198 -1.50 3.13 -15.55
CA LYS A 198 -0.68 3.38 -14.35
C LYS A 198 -0.02 2.10 -13.84
N LEU A 199 1.25 2.18 -13.45
CA LEU A 199 1.87 1.15 -12.63
C LEU A 199 1.18 1.13 -11.25
N GLY A 200 1.08 -0.07 -10.65
CA GLY A 200 0.22 -0.30 -9.49
C GLY A 200 -1.21 -0.69 -9.85
N SER A 201 -1.56 -0.72 -11.16
CA SER A 201 -2.90 -1.15 -11.61
C SER A 201 -2.93 -2.52 -12.29
N PHE A 202 -1.76 -3.11 -12.57
CA PHE A 202 -1.65 -4.38 -13.32
C PHE A 202 -1.86 -5.61 -12.44
N GLY A 203 -1.20 -5.68 -11.28
CA GLY A 203 -1.22 -6.84 -10.39
C GLY A 203 -2.60 -7.21 -9.85
N ASP A 204 -2.78 -8.45 -9.42
CA ASP A 204 -3.92 -8.88 -8.63
C ASP A 204 -3.97 -8.15 -7.29
N ILE A 205 -2.78 -7.94 -6.71
CA ILE A 205 -2.54 -7.09 -5.55
C ILE A 205 -1.42 -6.12 -5.91
N SER A 206 -1.57 -4.87 -5.52
CA SER A 206 -0.54 -3.85 -5.68
C SER A 206 -0.23 -3.18 -4.35
N THR A 207 1.03 -2.77 -4.16
CA THR A 207 1.48 -2.11 -2.93
C THR A 207 2.13 -0.77 -3.24
N CYS A 208 2.00 0.17 -2.30
CA CYS A 208 2.66 1.47 -2.34
C CYS A 208 3.23 1.82 -0.97
N SER A 209 4.20 2.73 -0.96
CA SER A 209 4.80 3.29 0.25
C SER A 209 4.67 4.81 0.29
N PHE A 210 4.51 5.34 1.50
CA PHE A 210 4.44 6.77 1.76
C PHE A 210 5.53 7.22 2.74
N PHE A 211 6.67 6.53 2.73
CA PHE A 211 7.89 6.95 3.40
C PHE A 211 8.43 8.25 2.77
N PRO A 212 9.17 9.11 3.50
CA PRO A 212 9.60 10.42 2.99
C PRO A 212 10.39 10.43 1.67
N ALA A 213 11.05 9.31 1.32
CA ALA A 213 11.81 9.22 0.08
C ALA A 213 10.94 8.95 -1.16
N HIS A 214 9.69 8.55 -0.99
CA HIS A 214 8.79 8.22 -2.10
C HIS A 214 8.08 9.45 -2.69
N HIS A 215 7.18 9.22 -3.64
CA HIS A 215 6.55 10.26 -4.46
C HIS A 215 5.64 11.22 -3.68
N MET A 216 5.03 10.72 -2.61
CA MET A 216 4.28 11.46 -1.60
C MET A 216 4.53 10.83 -0.24
N THR A 217 4.31 11.55 0.86
CA THR A 217 4.58 11.00 2.18
C THR A 217 3.52 11.36 3.22
N MET A 218 3.40 10.50 4.23
CA MET A 218 2.62 10.73 5.46
C MET A 218 3.53 10.60 6.71
N GLY A 219 4.87 10.77 6.54
CA GLY A 219 5.88 10.42 7.53
C GLY A 219 6.21 8.93 7.48
N GLU A 220 5.27 8.09 7.80
CA GLU A 220 5.24 6.64 7.56
C GLU A 220 3.86 6.27 7.03
N GLY A 221 3.79 5.26 6.18
CA GLY A 221 2.54 4.75 5.63
C GLY A 221 2.77 3.81 4.46
N GLY A 222 1.77 3.02 4.15
CA GLY A 222 1.75 2.15 2.98
C GLY A 222 0.33 1.82 2.57
N PHE A 223 0.20 1.16 1.44
CA PHE A 223 -1.10 0.84 0.87
C PHE A 223 -1.08 -0.50 0.15
N VAL A 224 -2.12 -1.28 0.33
CA VAL A 224 -2.38 -2.50 -0.43
C VAL A 224 -3.67 -2.30 -1.22
N ALA A 225 -3.63 -2.51 -2.53
CA ALA A 225 -4.78 -2.34 -3.42
C ALA A 225 -5.10 -3.62 -4.19
N THR A 226 -6.39 -3.87 -4.41
CA THR A 226 -6.88 -4.98 -5.23
C THR A 226 -8.24 -4.64 -5.83
N SER A 227 -8.62 -5.29 -6.92
CA SER A 227 -9.99 -5.20 -7.46
C SER A 227 -10.85 -6.40 -7.04
N ASN A 228 -10.31 -7.33 -6.28
CA ASN A 228 -11.00 -8.51 -5.82
C ASN A 228 -11.48 -8.32 -4.36
N VAL A 229 -12.80 -8.24 -4.16
CA VAL A 229 -13.41 -8.04 -2.85
C VAL A 229 -13.09 -9.15 -1.83
N ARG A 230 -12.85 -10.38 -2.29
CA ARG A 230 -12.45 -11.49 -1.42
C ARG A 230 -11.04 -11.27 -0.87
N ILE A 231 -10.13 -10.85 -1.73
CA ILE A 231 -8.75 -10.54 -1.34
C ILE A 231 -8.69 -9.32 -0.41
N ASP A 232 -9.47 -8.27 -0.70
CA ASP A 232 -9.59 -7.09 0.17
C ASP A 232 -10.05 -7.46 1.59
N LYS A 233 -11.03 -8.37 1.71
CA LYS A 233 -11.49 -8.87 3.02
C LYS A 233 -10.38 -9.63 3.76
N ALA A 234 -9.61 -10.47 3.07
CA ALA A 234 -8.48 -11.19 3.66
C ALA A 234 -7.41 -10.21 4.16
N ILE A 235 -7.03 -9.23 3.32
CA ILE A 235 -6.07 -8.17 3.67
C ILE A 235 -6.54 -7.40 4.91
N THR A 236 -7.79 -6.94 4.92
CA THR A 236 -8.38 -6.20 6.05
C THR A 236 -8.38 -7.03 7.33
N SER A 237 -8.75 -8.31 7.23
CA SER A 237 -8.72 -9.24 8.37
C SER A 237 -7.32 -9.38 8.95
N ILE A 238 -6.33 -9.69 8.10
CA ILE A 238 -4.94 -9.91 8.52
C ILE A 238 -4.32 -8.63 9.09
N ARG A 239 -4.61 -7.45 8.49
CA ARG A 239 -4.20 -6.15 9.01
C ARG A 239 -4.72 -5.90 10.42
N ASP A 240 -5.94 -6.38 10.71
CA ASP A 240 -6.70 -6.11 11.93
C ASP A 240 -6.78 -7.36 12.83
N TRP A 241 -5.62 -7.95 13.16
CA TRP A 241 -5.40 -9.10 14.05
C TRP A 241 -5.96 -10.44 13.53
N GLY A 242 -6.37 -10.57 12.29
CA GLY A 242 -6.97 -11.79 11.74
C GLY A 242 -8.44 -11.98 12.14
N ARG A 243 -9.16 -10.91 12.42
CA ARG A 243 -10.57 -10.95 12.80
C ARG A 243 -11.43 -11.53 11.68
N ALA A 244 -12.39 -12.40 12.05
CA ALA A 244 -13.41 -12.92 11.15
C ALA A 244 -14.41 -11.85 10.67
N CYS A 245 -14.47 -10.70 11.34
CA CYS A 245 -15.34 -9.60 11.00
C CYS A 245 -14.69 -8.63 10.02
N TYR A 246 -15.33 -8.45 8.88
CA TYR A 246 -14.96 -7.48 7.83
C TYR A 246 -15.84 -6.24 7.84
N CYS A 247 -16.49 -5.94 8.96
CA CYS A 247 -17.47 -4.85 9.04
C CYS A 247 -16.82 -3.48 8.82
N ASN A 248 -16.82 -3.01 7.60
CA ASN A 248 -16.53 -1.61 7.22
C ASN A 248 -17.73 -0.67 7.50
N THR A 249 -18.73 -1.14 8.27
CA THR A 249 -19.98 -0.42 8.52
C THR A 249 -19.89 0.66 9.59
N ALA A 250 -18.69 1.06 10.00
CA ALA A 250 -18.56 2.18 10.90
C ALA A 250 -19.01 3.47 10.21
N LYS A 251 -20.23 3.90 10.53
CA LYS A 251 -20.66 5.27 10.25
C LYS A 251 -19.75 6.25 10.98
N PRO A 252 -19.62 7.51 10.52
CA PRO A 252 -18.89 8.54 11.26
C PRO A 252 -19.29 8.53 12.74
N GLY A 253 -18.30 8.46 13.64
CA GLY A 253 -18.53 8.35 15.08
C GLY A 253 -18.67 6.93 15.64
N ASN A 254 -18.69 5.88 14.82
CA ASN A 254 -18.83 4.49 15.28
C ASN A 254 -17.63 3.61 14.82
N VAL A 255 -16.51 3.87 15.41
CA VAL A 255 -15.19 3.45 14.93
C VAL A 255 -14.82 2.01 15.25
N THR A 256 -15.63 1.30 15.96
CA THR A 256 -15.32 -0.06 16.41
C THR A 256 -16.24 -1.12 15.81
N GLY A 257 -16.96 -0.81 14.71
CA GLY A 257 -17.89 -1.78 14.08
C GLY A 257 -18.98 -2.28 15.03
N GLY A 258 -19.19 -1.58 16.15
CA GLY A 258 -19.78 -2.20 17.30
C GLY A 258 -21.28 -2.06 17.46
N THR A 259 -21.89 -0.94 17.10
CA THR A 259 -23.32 -0.71 17.45
C THR A 259 -24.26 -0.76 16.25
N ALA A 260 -23.74 -0.63 15.04
CA ALA A 260 -24.55 -0.68 13.82
C ALA A 260 -24.59 -2.06 13.13
N CYS A 261 -23.78 -3.02 13.60
CA CYS A 261 -23.80 -4.39 13.12
C CYS A 261 -24.93 -5.17 13.81
N GLY A 262 -26.04 -5.42 13.11
CA GLY A 262 -27.14 -6.23 13.63
C GLY A 262 -26.78 -7.67 14.01
N ASP A 263 -25.57 -8.13 13.62
CA ASP A 263 -25.10 -9.50 13.78
C ASP A 263 -23.98 -9.65 14.82
N ARG A 264 -23.70 -8.62 15.61
CA ARG A 264 -22.55 -8.59 16.54
C ARG A 264 -22.48 -9.80 17.47
N PHE A 265 -23.60 -10.31 17.90
CA PHE A 265 -23.70 -11.38 18.91
C PHE A 265 -24.36 -12.65 18.35
N LYS A 266 -24.39 -12.82 17.02
CA LYS A 266 -25.11 -13.94 16.37
C LYS A 266 -24.15 -14.89 15.69
N ASN A 267 -24.33 -16.21 15.94
CA ASN A 267 -23.84 -17.35 15.13
C ASN A 267 -22.36 -17.26 14.65
N TRP A 268 -21.47 -16.71 15.48
CA TRP A 268 -20.06 -16.50 15.11
C TRP A 268 -19.14 -17.67 15.47
N LEU A 269 -19.58 -18.58 16.36
CA LEU A 269 -18.79 -19.73 16.75
C LEU A 269 -19.26 -20.97 15.99
N THR A 270 -18.37 -21.53 15.16
CA THR A 270 -18.63 -22.80 14.47
C THR A 270 -18.84 -23.90 15.49
N GLY A 271 -19.96 -24.65 15.37
CA GLY A 271 -20.33 -25.72 16.29
C GLY A 271 -21.08 -25.28 17.56
N MET A 272 -21.24 -23.97 17.79
CA MET A 272 -22.04 -23.42 18.89
C MET A 272 -22.96 -22.28 18.41
N PRO A 273 -23.93 -22.57 17.52
CA PRO A 273 -24.75 -21.54 16.86
C PRO A 273 -25.63 -20.74 17.82
N GLU A 274 -25.97 -21.29 18.98
CA GLU A 274 -26.79 -20.63 20.00
C GLU A 274 -25.94 -19.76 20.97
N ALA A 275 -24.61 -19.79 20.85
CA ALA A 275 -23.75 -19.02 21.76
C ALA A 275 -23.82 -17.52 21.44
N VAL A 276 -24.14 -16.74 22.45
CA VAL A 276 -24.05 -15.28 22.39
C VAL A 276 -22.58 -14.88 22.56
N TYR A 277 -21.92 -14.57 21.45
CA TYR A 277 -20.50 -14.24 21.45
C TYR A 277 -20.21 -12.98 20.62
N ASP A 278 -19.35 -12.10 21.13
CA ASP A 278 -18.96 -10.89 20.38
C ASP A 278 -18.02 -11.26 19.21
N HIS A 279 -18.51 -11.14 17.99
CA HIS A 279 -17.75 -11.48 16.78
C HIS A 279 -16.40 -10.75 16.67
N ARG A 280 -16.20 -9.64 17.37
CA ARG A 280 -14.91 -8.92 17.37
C ARG A 280 -13.77 -9.73 17.99
N TYR A 281 -14.10 -10.78 18.73
CA TYR A 281 -13.15 -11.71 19.34
C TYR A 281 -13.12 -13.08 18.66
N VAL A 282 -13.65 -13.16 17.44
CA VAL A 282 -13.47 -14.33 16.56
C VAL A 282 -12.34 -14.01 15.58
N PHE A 283 -11.33 -14.88 15.56
CA PHE A 283 -10.14 -14.72 14.72
C PHE A 283 -10.04 -15.93 13.79
N ASP A 284 -10.05 -15.68 12.50
CA ASP A 284 -10.01 -16.72 11.45
C ASP A 284 -8.63 -16.87 10.84
N GLU A 285 -7.79 -15.84 10.98
CA GLU A 285 -6.46 -15.73 10.38
C GLU A 285 -5.41 -15.43 11.47
N ILE A 286 -4.16 -15.77 11.18
CA ILE A 286 -3.03 -15.23 11.93
C ILE A 286 -2.77 -13.83 11.38
N GLY A 287 -3.10 -12.82 12.16
CA GLY A 287 -3.03 -11.45 11.71
C GLY A 287 -2.13 -10.57 12.56
N TYR A 288 -2.02 -9.32 12.13
CA TYR A 288 -1.14 -8.30 12.69
C TYR A 288 -1.95 -7.08 13.14
N ASN A 289 -1.29 -6.11 13.75
CA ASN A 289 -1.82 -4.76 13.89
C ASN A 289 -0.96 -3.80 13.04
N LEU A 290 -1.32 -3.63 11.77
CA LEU A 290 -0.56 -2.83 10.80
C LEU A 290 -1.30 -1.56 10.36
N LYS A 291 -2.31 -1.14 11.13
CA LYS A 291 -3.03 0.10 10.86
C LYS A 291 -2.16 1.32 11.13
N PRO A 292 -2.25 2.37 10.29
CA PRO A 292 -1.66 3.66 10.59
C PRO A 292 -2.49 4.43 11.64
N LEU A 293 -1.97 5.56 12.06
CA LEU A 293 -2.73 6.58 12.77
C LEU A 293 -3.57 7.41 11.79
N ASP A 294 -4.73 7.89 12.23
CA ASP A 294 -5.62 8.69 11.36
C ASP A 294 -4.99 10.03 10.94
N LEU A 295 -4.12 10.59 11.77
CA LEU A 295 -3.37 11.81 11.43
C LEU A 295 -2.43 11.62 10.23
N GLN A 296 -1.85 10.42 10.04
CA GLN A 296 -1.03 10.10 8.87
C GLN A 296 -1.89 10.14 7.60
N ALA A 297 -3.08 9.56 7.65
CA ALA A 297 -4.02 9.62 6.54
C ALA A 297 -4.50 11.05 6.23
N ALA A 298 -4.69 11.88 7.25
CA ALA A 298 -5.04 13.29 7.07
C ALA A 298 -3.95 14.05 6.29
N MET A 299 -2.66 13.83 6.64
CA MET A 299 -1.52 14.36 5.87
C MET A 299 -1.49 13.81 4.45
N GLY A 300 -1.70 12.49 4.31
CA GLY A 300 -1.71 11.81 3.00
C GLY A 300 -2.78 12.33 2.05
N LEU A 301 -3.93 12.75 2.54
CA LEU A 301 -4.97 13.38 1.74
C LEU A 301 -4.48 14.69 1.11
N GLN A 302 -3.76 15.52 1.86
CA GLN A 302 -3.18 16.76 1.35
C GLN A 302 -2.09 16.49 0.32
N GLN A 303 -1.25 15.47 0.58
CA GLN A 303 -0.19 15.05 -0.34
C GLN A 303 -0.76 14.47 -1.64
N LEU A 304 -1.85 13.71 -1.58
CA LEU A 304 -2.51 13.17 -2.76
C LEU A 304 -3.05 14.28 -3.67
N ASP A 305 -3.58 15.35 -3.10
CA ASP A 305 -4.05 16.50 -3.86
C ASP A 305 -2.89 17.26 -4.54
N LYS A 306 -1.68 17.25 -3.96
CA LYS A 306 -0.44 17.86 -4.52
C LYS A 306 0.30 16.96 -5.50
N LEU A 307 -0.01 15.67 -5.56
CA LEU A 307 0.76 14.68 -6.34
C LEU A 307 0.92 15.05 -7.84
N PRO A 308 -0.07 15.61 -8.55
CA PRO A 308 0.10 16.06 -9.93
C PRO A 308 1.18 17.15 -10.10
N ASP A 309 1.30 18.06 -9.13
CA ASP A 309 2.32 19.11 -9.14
C ASP A 309 3.71 18.52 -8.88
N PHE A 310 3.81 17.58 -7.95
CA PHE A 310 5.05 16.85 -7.68
C PHE A 310 5.53 16.08 -8.92
N ASP A 311 4.65 15.38 -9.60
CA ASP A 311 4.97 14.63 -10.82
C ASP A 311 5.45 15.57 -11.94
N SER A 312 4.75 16.68 -12.14
CA SER A 312 5.13 17.72 -13.10
C SER A 312 6.51 18.33 -12.79
N ALA A 313 6.80 18.57 -11.51
CA ALA A 313 8.11 19.10 -11.08
C ALA A 313 9.24 18.09 -11.33
N ARG A 314 9.05 16.82 -10.99
CA ARG A 314 10.03 15.76 -11.23
C ARG A 314 10.35 15.59 -12.72
N ARG A 315 9.34 15.59 -13.58
CA ARG A 315 9.52 15.50 -15.04
C ARG A 315 10.30 16.68 -15.59
N ARG A 316 9.98 17.91 -15.17
CA ARG A 316 10.74 19.11 -15.56
C ARG A 316 12.19 19.05 -15.08
N ASN A 317 12.42 18.60 -13.84
CA ASN A 317 13.78 18.52 -13.28
C ASN A 317 14.59 17.43 -13.99
N PHE A 318 13.99 16.27 -14.28
CA PHE A 318 14.63 15.20 -15.05
C PHE A 318 15.06 15.70 -16.43
N ALA A 319 14.17 16.34 -17.18
CA ALA A 319 14.52 16.88 -18.51
C ALA A 319 15.71 17.84 -18.44
N ARG A 320 15.75 18.72 -17.42
CA ARG A 320 16.86 19.69 -17.21
C ARG A 320 18.20 19.04 -16.85
N LEU A 321 18.17 17.88 -16.20
CA LEU A 321 19.38 17.14 -15.81
C LEU A 321 19.88 16.22 -16.92
N HIS A 322 18.98 15.77 -17.81
CA HIS A 322 19.29 14.88 -18.92
C HIS A 322 19.90 15.63 -20.10
N ASP A 323 19.48 16.88 -20.36
CA ASP A 323 20.03 17.78 -21.41
C ASP A 323 21.41 18.33 -21.01
#